data_26d0d4d3e5f0dc5d3826877c7eb58998
#
_entry.id   26d0d4d3e5f0dc5d3826877c7eb58998
#
_cell.length_a   1.000
_cell.length_b   1.000
_cell.length_c   1.000
_cell.angle_alpha   90.00
_cell.angle_beta   90.00
_cell.angle_gamma   90.00
#
_symmetry.space_group_name_H-M   'P 1'
#
loop_
_entity.id
_entity.type
_entity.pdbx_description
1 polymer ?
#
loop_
_entity_poly.entity_id
_entity_poly.type
_entity_poly.pdbx_seq_one_letter_code
_entity_poly.pdbx_strand_id
1 'polypeptide(L)'
;MKKFFLLIAAVSISILAMSQKGKVTSALGYIDQGTLDKAKDAIDQALLDDGTINWPNTYFAKGKLCQATFKSDNPKFKELYKDPLGESYAAYEKAMELDPKGSVKKKIITNMIYTDLAMDFFNQGSIQFEAKEYAGALKSFETQILIAEGDKYIGAMDTGMYYNAGLAAINSGNNNQAIKYFEKCAEMKYLGITPYYQIYESYLGLGDTVKAESILKSLPTIFPDDKTITLQLIDLYIKSNKTDEALKHIKIAKETDPTNSTLYFAAGIMYLNSSKYDEAIEELTKSIELTPDVYDAQYGLGAAYINKASDMFVKANEIMDVKKYSDAIDEANAVYAKALPYMEKAHELNPQDVYAMRSLQELYYRLKQTDKYNAIKAALEAVDKK
;
A
#
# COMPACT_ATOMS: atom_id res chain seq x y z
N MET A 1 -33.48 -41.46 56.78
CA MET A 1 -34.15 -40.52 55.83
C MET A 1 -33.18 -39.42 55.29
N LYS A 2 -32.47 -38.64 56.10
CA LYS A 2 -31.57 -37.56 55.58
C LYS A 2 -30.49 -38.05 54.58
N LYS A 3 -29.88 -39.22 54.79
CA LYS A 3 -28.88 -39.77 53.87
C LYS A 3 -29.47 -40.25 52.55
N PHE A 4 -30.73 -40.67 52.53
CA PHE A 4 -31.43 -41.10 51.32
C PHE A 4 -31.83 -39.88 50.45
N PHE A 5 -32.26 -38.77 51.08
CA PHE A 5 -32.56 -37.50 50.40
C PHE A 5 -31.29 -36.88 49.79
N LEU A 6 -30.13 -36.93 50.48
CA LEU A 6 -28.86 -36.48 49.96
C LEU A 6 -28.38 -37.31 48.74
N LEU A 7 -28.63 -38.61 48.74
CA LEU A 7 -28.26 -39.50 47.63
C LEU A 7 -29.15 -39.22 46.39
N ILE A 8 -30.46 -39.00 46.57
CA ILE A 8 -31.40 -38.67 45.50
C ILE A 8 -31.08 -37.28 44.93
N ALA A 9 -30.76 -36.31 45.77
CA ALA A 9 -30.35 -34.97 45.33
C ALA A 9 -29.01 -35.00 44.54
N ALA A 10 -28.01 -35.79 44.99
CA ALA A 10 -26.75 -35.97 44.30
C ALA A 10 -26.92 -36.69 42.94
N VAL A 11 -27.79 -37.69 42.85
CA VAL A 11 -28.11 -38.40 41.62
C VAL A 11 -28.87 -37.52 40.62
N SER A 12 -29.83 -36.73 41.10
CA SER A 12 -30.58 -35.79 40.22
C SER A 12 -29.67 -34.66 39.69
N ILE A 13 -28.76 -34.11 40.48
CA ILE A 13 -27.76 -33.14 40.04
C ILE A 13 -26.81 -33.75 39.00
N SER A 14 -26.38 -35.00 39.19
CA SER A 14 -25.49 -35.68 38.21
C SER A 14 -26.19 -35.98 36.89
N ILE A 15 -27.49 -36.32 36.91
CA ILE A 15 -28.28 -36.57 35.70
C ILE A 15 -28.54 -35.24 34.93
N LEU A 16 -28.83 -34.14 35.62
CA LEU A 16 -28.98 -32.83 35.04
C LEU A 16 -27.67 -32.34 34.37
N ALA A 17 -26.55 -32.46 35.05
CA ALA A 17 -25.23 -32.11 34.52
C ALA A 17 -24.84 -32.97 33.30
N MET A 18 -25.18 -34.26 33.27
CA MET A 18 -25.01 -35.11 32.09
C MET A 18 -25.92 -34.69 30.93
N SER A 19 -27.14 -34.26 31.22
CA SER A 19 -28.06 -33.73 30.20
C SER A 19 -27.53 -32.45 29.55
N GLN A 20 -26.93 -31.54 30.31
CA GLN A 20 -26.40 -30.28 29.77
C GLN A 20 -25.09 -30.45 28.99
N LYS A 21 -24.21 -31.37 29.43
CA LYS A 21 -23.04 -31.76 28.63
C LYS A 21 -23.44 -32.38 27.29
N GLY A 22 -24.57 -33.12 27.27
CA GLY A 22 -25.18 -33.65 26.06
C GLY A 22 -25.58 -32.51 25.09
N LYS A 23 -26.11 -31.39 25.60
CA LYS A 23 -26.45 -30.20 24.75
C LYS A 23 -25.21 -29.62 24.05
N VAL A 24 -24.06 -29.50 24.76
CA VAL A 24 -22.82 -29.02 24.14
C VAL A 24 -22.35 -29.99 23.04
N THR A 25 -22.48 -31.28 23.25
CA THR A 25 -22.16 -32.30 22.22
C THR A 25 -23.10 -32.16 21.02
N SER A 26 -24.40 -31.96 21.27
CA SER A 26 -25.38 -31.73 20.21
C SER A 26 -25.11 -30.42 19.45
N ALA A 27 -24.67 -29.37 20.14
CA ALA A 27 -24.27 -28.12 19.51
C ALA A 27 -23.15 -28.31 18.48
N LEU A 28 -22.12 -29.11 18.80
CA LEU A 28 -21.08 -29.48 17.85
C LEU A 28 -21.64 -30.18 16.61
N GLY A 29 -22.58 -31.12 16.82
CA GLY A 29 -23.27 -31.78 15.71
C GLY A 29 -24.12 -30.80 14.86
N TYR A 30 -24.79 -29.83 15.47
CA TYR A 30 -25.52 -28.79 14.75
C TYR A 30 -24.61 -27.89 13.95
N ILE A 31 -23.41 -27.57 14.47
CA ILE A 31 -22.40 -26.79 13.71
C ILE A 31 -21.98 -27.58 12.46
N ASP A 32 -21.66 -28.86 12.60
CA ASP A 32 -21.24 -29.73 11.51
C ASP A 32 -22.35 -29.92 10.45
N GLN A 33 -23.63 -29.82 10.85
CA GLN A 33 -24.80 -29.85 9.97
C GLN A 33 -25.17 -28.47 9.37
N GLY A 34 -24.47 -27.40 9.75
CA GLY A 34 -24.78 -26.03 9.29
C GLY A 34 -26.06 -25.43 9.89
N THR A 35 -26.60 -26.00 10.98
CA THR A 35 -27.79 -25.44 11.69
C THR A 35 -27.36 -24.57 12.87
N LEU A 36 -26.74 -23.39 12.54
CA LEU A 36 -26.03 -22.56 13.52
C LEU A 36 -26.93 -21.89 14.56
N ASP A 37 -28.18 -21.63 14.23
CA ASP A 37 -29.20 -21.14 15.17
C ASP A 37 -29.47 -22.15 16.29
N LYS A 38 -29.65 -23.43 15.96
CA LYS A 38 -29.83 -24.51 16.95
C LYS A 38 -28.57 -24.70 17.79
N ALA A 39 -27.39 -24.58 17.18
CA ALA A 39 -26.14 -24.66 17.91
C ALA A 39 -26.02 -23.53 18.94
N LYS A 40 -26.41 -22.30 18.54
CA LYS A 40 -26.42 -21.15 19.44
C LYS A 40 -27.34 -21.35 20.63
N ASP A 41 -28.58 -21.78 20.40
CA ASP A 41 -29.55 -22.04 21.48
C ASP A 41 -29.03 -23.07 22.49
N ALA A 42 -28.38 -24.12 21.99
CA ALA A 42 -27.81 -25.16 22.86
C ALA A 42 -26.61 -24.68 23.68
N ILE A 43 -25.74 -23.84 23.10
CA ILE A 43 -24.59 -23.24 23.78
C ILE A 43 -25.03 -22.17 24.77
N ASP A 44 -25.99 -21.32 24.44
CA ASP A 44 -26.52 -20.29 25.34
C ASP A 44 -27.14 -20.94 26.59
N GLN A 45 -27.89 -22.05 26.42
CA GLN A 45 -28.39 -22.82 27.55
C GLN A 45 -27.27 -23.46 28.40
N ALA A 46 -26.21 -23.94 27.76
CA ALA A 46 -25.09 -24.53 28.48
C ALA A 46 -24.26 -23.48 29.26
N LEU A 47 -24.24 -22.25 28.80
CA LEU A 47 -23.56 -21.11 29.48
C LEU A 47 -24.35 -20.58 30.70
N LEU A 48 -25.64 -20.95 30.82
CA LEU A 48 -26.49 -20.60 31.97
C LEU A 48 -26.51 -21.69 33.06
N ASP A 49 -25.89 -22.86 32.82
CA ASP A 49 -25.93 -23.99 33.71
C ASP A 49 -24.63 -24.14 34.49
N ASP A 50 -24.72 -24.25 35.84
CA ASP A 50 -23.58 -24.35 36.74
C ASP A 50 -22.68 -25.57 36.45
N GLY A 51 -23.22 -26.66 35.88
CA GLY A 51 -22.48 -27.89 35.52
C GLY A 51 -21.70 -27.78 34.22
N THR A 52 -21.98 -26.76 33.39
CA THR A 52 -21.37 -26.60 32.06
C THR A 52 -20.75 -25.20 31.82
N ILE A 53 -21.08 -24.18 32.62
CA ILE A 53 -20.51 -22.86 32.49
C ILE A 53 -18.97 -22.85 32.65
N ASN A 54 -18.42 -23.73 33.48
CA ASN A 54 -16.97 -23.85 33.65
C ASN A 54 -16.39 -25.10 32.94
N TRP A 55 -17.16 -25.70 32.03
CA TRP A 55 -16.67 -26.83 31.27
C TRP A 55 -15.93 -26.38 29.99
N PRO A 56 -14.64 -26.76 29.82
CA PRO A 56 -13.82 -26.31 28.69
C PRO A 56 -14.49 -26.53 27.31
N ASN A 57 -15.20 -27.65 27.13
CA ASN A 57 -15.84 -27.97 25.86
C ASN A 57 -17.01 -27.03 25.52
N THR A 58 -17.64 -26.34 26.50
CA THR A 58 -18.70 -25.34 26.24
C THR A 58 -18.11 -24.18 25.48
N TYR A 59 -16.97 -23.65 25.91
CA TYR A 59 -16.29 -22.55 25.23
C TYR A 59 -15.61 -23.00 23.95
N PHE A 60 -15.10 -24.22 23.88
CA PHE A 60 -14.60 -24.77 22.62
C PHE A 60 -15.70 -24.85 21.56
N ALA A 61 -16.91 -25.31 21.93
CA ALA A 61 -18.05 -25.35 21.03
C ALA A 61 -18.53 -23.94 20.66
N LYS A 62 -18.51 -22.97 21.62
CA LYS A 62 -18.79 -21.57 21.32
C LYS A 62 -17.80 -21.01 20.29
N GLY A 63 -16.50 -21.25 20.46
CA GLY A 63 -15.48 -20.82 19.50
C GLY A 63 -15.73 -21.35 18.09
N LYS A 64 -16.01 -22.66 17.96
CA LYS A 64 -16.37 -23.29 16.69
C LYS A 64 -17.63 -22.67 16.05
N LEU A 65 -18.67 -22.42 16.85
CA LEU A 65 -19.89 -21.81 16.37
C LEU A 65 -19.65 -20.40 15.83
N CYS A 66 -18.96 -19.57 16.59
CA CYS A 66 -18.66 -18.19 16.17
C CYS A 66 -17.84 -18.17 14.87
N GLN A 67 -16.83 -19.04 14.74
CA GLN A 67 -16.04 -19.19 13.52
C GLN A 67 -16.89 -19.66 12.33
N ALA A 68 -17.77 -20.64 12.54
CA ALA A 68 -18.71 -21.12 11.52
C ALA A 68 -19.72 -20.03 11.10
N THR A 69 -20.12 -19.18 12.03
CA THR A 69 -20.99 -18.01 11.77
C THR A 69 -20.32 -17.01 10.83
N PHE A 70 -19.05 -16.70 11.04
CA PHE A 70 -18.26 -15.85 10.14
C PHE A 70 -18.17 -16.43 8.73
N LYS A 71 -17.91 -17.75 8.63
CA LYS A 71 -17.75 -18.45 7.34
C LYS A 71 -19.07 -18.70 6.60
N SER A 72 -20.21 -18.45 7.23
CA SER A 72 -21.50 -18.73 6.62
C SER A 72 -21.87 -17.73 5.55
N ASP A 73 -22.39 -18.22 4.42
CA ASP A 73 -22.97 -17.37 3.36
C ASP A 73 -24.45 -17.00 3.65
N ASN A 74 -25.06 -17.61 4.65
CA ASN A 74 -26.44 -17.31 5.02
C ASN A 74 -26.52 -16.01 5.85
N PRO A 75 -27.20 -14.93 5.34
CA PRO A 75 -27.30 -13.67 6.05
C PRO A 75 -27.88 -13.78 7.46
N LYS A 76 -28.84 -14.67 7.67
CA LYS A 76 -29.46 -14.92 8.99
C LYS A 76 -28.42 -15.38 10.02
N PHE A 77 -27.42 -16.16 9.62
CA PHE A 77 -26.39 -16.61 10.55
C PHE A 77 -25.33 -15.58 10.81
N LYS A 78 -25.06 -14.66 9.85
CA LYS A 78 -24.13 -13.54 10.07
C LYS A 78 -24.59 -12.58 11.17
N GLU A 79 -25.88 -12.54 11.46
CA GLU A 79 -26.46 -11.70 12.52
C GLU A 79 -26.41 -12.34 13.92
N LEU A 80 -26.01 -13.63 14.04
CA LEU A 80 -25.99 -14.34 15.33
C LEU A 80 -24.99 -13.73 16.34
N TYR A 81 -23.92 -13.15 15.84
CA TYR A 81 -22.87 -12.50 16.64
C TYR A 81 -22.43 -11.19 15.98
N LYS A 82 -22.21 -10.15 16.78
CA LYS A 82 -21.74 -8.84 16.29
C LYS A 82 -20.27 -8.87 15.87
N ASP A 83 -19.44 -9.60 16.59
CA ASP A 83 -18.00 -9.80 16.33
C ASP A 83 -17.68 -11.30 16.43
N PRO A 84 -18.07 -12.09 15.41
CA PRO A 84 -17.98 -13.55 15.49
C PRO A 84 -16.55 -14.07 15.64
N LEU A 85 -15.55 -13.47 14.99
CA LEU A 85 -14.17 -13.92 15.11
C LEU A 85 -13.52 -13.50 16.44
N GLY A 86 -13.80 -12.28 16.92
CA GLY A 86 -13.33 -11.86 18.25
C GLY A 86 -13.93 -12.73 19.36
N GLU A 87 -15.23 -13.05 19.28
CA GLU A 87 -15.86 -14.00 20.22
C GLU A 87 -15.33 -15.42 20.08
N SER A 88 -14.99 -15.86 18.86
CA SER A 88 -14.37 -17.16 18.61
C SER A 88 -13.00 -17.26 19.31
N TYR A 89 -12.14 -16.28 19.10
CA TYR A 89 -10.82 -16.24 19.71
C TYR A 89 -10.91 -16.23 21.24
N ALA A 90 -11.73 -15.32 21.80
CA ALA A 90 -11.96 -15.25 23.26
C ALA A 90 -12.51 -16.56 23.83
N ALA A 91 -13.39 -17.23 23.12
CA ALA A 91 -13.96 -18.50 23.56
C ALA A 91 -12.91 -19.63 23.55
N TYR A 92 -12.05 -19.72 22.53
CA TYR A 92 -10.96 -20.71 22.53
C TYR A 92 -9.93 -20.44 23.65
N GLU A 93 -9.56 -19.17 23.89
CA GLU A 93 -8.66 -18.85 25.03
C GLU A 93 -9.30 -19.23 26.36
N LYS A 94 -10.59 -18.94 26.56
CA LYS A 94 -11.32 -19.33 27.78
C LYS A 94 -11.42 -20.87 27.93
N ALA A 95 -11.62 -21.57 26.83
CA ALA A 95 -11.64 -23.04 26.86
C ALA A 95 -10.30 -23.64 27.34
N MET A 96 -9.18 -23.03 26.91
CA MET A 96 -7.84 -23.47 27.35
C MET A 96 -7.52 -23.09 28.78
N GLU A 97 -7.94 -21.87 29.22
CA GLU A 97 -7.83 -21.43 30.61
C GLU A 97 -8.51 -22.41 31.59
N LEU A 98 -9.70 -22.90 31.20
CA LEU A 98 -10.48 -23.84 32.00
C LEU A 98 -10.00 -25.32 31.93
N ASP A 99 -9.02 -25.60 31.05
CA ASP A 99 -8.51 -26.97 30.84
C ASP A 99 -7.06 -27.15 31.31
N PRO A 100 -6.82 -27.34 32.62
CA PRO A 100 -5.45 -27.53 33.11
C PRO A 100 -4.77 -28.82 32.61
N LYS A 101 -5.52 -29.74 32.03
CA LYS A 101 -4.99 -30.97 31.43
C LYS A 101 -4.50 -30.77 29.98
N GLY A 102 -4.80 -29.63 29.39
CA GLY A 102 -4.37 -29.26 28.04
C GLY A 102 -5.02 -30.06 26.91
N SER A 103 -6.14 -30.77 27.17
CA SER A 103 -6.84 -31.55 26.14
C SER A 103 -7.44 -30.69 25.04
N VAL A 104 -7.95 -29.50 25.39
CA VAL A 104 -8.47 -28.50 24.43
C VAL A 104 -7.33 -27.89 23.63
N LYS A 105 -6.22 -27.51 24.29
CA LYS A 105 -5.01 -27.03 23.59
C LYS A 105 -4.53 -28.05 22.56
N LYS A 106 -4.48 -29.35 22.95
CA LYS A 106 -4.11 -30.43 22.02
C LYS A 106 -5.08 -30.50 20.82
N LYS A 107 -6.40 -30.38 21.04
CA LYS A 107 -7.39 -30.37 19.95
C LYS A 107 -7.17 -29.19 19.00
N ILE A 108 -6.94 -28.01 19.54
CA ILE A 108 -6.70 -26.78 18.76
C ILE A 108 -5.48 -26.95 17.85
N ILE A 109 -4.38 -27.49 18.39
CA ILE A 109 -3.14 -27.72 17.64
C ILE A 109 -3.37 -28.82 16.60
N THR A 110 -3.89 -30.00 17.02
CA THR A 110 -4.05 -31.17 16.13
C THR A 110 -4.98 -30.89 14.95
N ASN A 111 -6.01 -30.09 15.14
CA ASN A 111 -6.98 -29.75 14.10
C ASN A 111 -6.66 -28.41 13.41
N MET A 112 -5.48 -27.81 13.64
CA MET A 112 -5.01 -26.56 13.03
C MET A 112 -6.00 -25.39 13.20
N ILE A 113 -6.79 -25.38 14.29
CA ILE A 113 -7.88 -24.42 14.49
C ILE A 113 -7.36 -22.98 14.52
N TYR A 114 -6.18 -22.74 15.12
CA TYR A 114 -5.58 -21.41 15.18
C TYR A 114 -4.98 -20.99 13.83
N THR A 115 -4.53 -21.93 13.03
CA THR A 115 -4.11 -21.65 11.65
C THR A 115 -5.30 -21.19 10.80
N ASP A 116 -6.43 -21.91 10.90
CA ASP A 116 -7.67 -21.51 10.22
C ASP A 116 -8.21 -20.19 10.75
N LEU A 117 -8.18 -19.96 12.06
CA LEU A 117 -8.64 -18.73 12.67
C LEU A 117 -7.79 -17.51 12.27
N ALA A 118 -6.47 -17.69 12.18
CA ALA A 118 -5.59 -16.64 11.66
C ALA A 118 -5.93 -16.26 10.21
N MET A 119 -6.24 -17.27 9.38
CA MET A 119 -6.69 -17.02 8.00
C MET A 119 -8.07 -16.33 7.97
N ASP A 120 -8.98 -16.70 8.86
CA ASP A 120 -10.29 -16.02 8.96
C ASP A 120 -10.13 -14.55 9.36
N PHE A 121 -9.22 -14.21 10.28
CA PHE A 121 -8.88 -12.83 10.62
C PHE A 121 -8.21 -12.08 9.47
N PHE A 122 -7.35 -12.73 8.70
CA PHE A 122 -6.82 -12.16 7.46
C PHE A 122 -7.93 -11.79 6.48
N ASN A 123 -8.88 -12.71 6.24
CA ASN A 123 -10.00 -12.48 5.34
C ASN A 123 -10.90 -11.33 5.85
N GLN A 124 -11.19 -11.29 7.15
CA GLN A 124 -11.95 -10.19 7.76
C GLN A 124 -11.24 -8.86 7.59
N GLY A 125 -9.94 -8.82 7.88
CA GLY A 125 -9.10 -7.62 7.72
C GLY A 125 -9.06 -7.13 6.28
N SER A 126 -8.97 -8.05 5.31
CA SER A 126 -8.98 -7.71 3.89
C SER A 126 -10.33 -7.09 3.46
N ILE A 127 -11.45 -7.70 3.85
CA ILE A 127 -12.79 -7.18 3.58
C ILE A 127 -12.95 -5.76 4.18
N GLN A 128 -12.54 -5.59 5.44
CA GLN A 128 -12.61 -4.29 6.12
C GLN A 128 -11.70 -3.24 5.48
N PHE A 129 -10.51 -3.66 5.02
CA PHE A 129 -9.58 -2.77 4.31
C PHE A 129 -10.16 -2.28 2.98
N GLU A 130 -10.75 -3.18 2.19
CA GLU A 130 -11.45 -2.83 0.93
C GLU A 130 -12.65 -1.92 1.18
N ALA A 131 -13.38 -2.13 2.29
CA ALA A 131 -14.48 -1.26 2.73
C ALA A 131 -13.99 0.07 3.34
N LYS A 132 -12.66 0.31 3.42
CA LYS A 132 -12.03 1.47 4.05
C LYS A 132 -12.28 1.58 5.57
N GLU A 133 -12.64 0.50 6.19
CA GLU A 133 -12.77 0.37 7.66
C GLU A 133 -11.41 0.07 8.29
N TYR A 134 -10.44 0.96 8.06
CA TYR A 134 -9.02 0.71 8.33
C TYR A 134 -8.70 0.38 9.79
N ALA A 135 -9.39 1.00 10.75
CA ALA A 135 -9.20 0.68 12.17
C ALA A 135 -9.67 -0.74 12.51
N GLY A 136 -10.76 -1.21 11.88
CA GLY A 136 -11.23 -2.59 11.98
C GLY A 136 -10.25 -3.56 11.33
N ALA A 137 -9.79 -3.25 10.12
CA ALA A 137 -8.79 -4.03 9.40
C ALA A 137 -7.50 -4.19 10.20
N LEU A 138 -7.00 -3.10 10.80
CA LEU A 138 -5.82 -3.12 11.66
C LEU A 138 -6.00 -4.11 12.82
N LYS A 139 -7.12 -4.01 13.56
CA LYS A 139 -7.43 -4.92 14.67
C LYS A 139 -7.46 -6.38 14.22
N SER A 140 -8.04 -6.65 13.05
CA SER A 140 -8.10 -8.01 12.48
C SER A 140 -6.72 -8.55 12.12
N PHE A 141 -5.87 -7.76 11.44
CA PHE A 141 -4.50 -8.14 11.12
C PHE A 141 -3.63 -8.28 12.38
N GLU A 142 -3.81 -7.44 13.40
CA GLU A 142 -3.12 -7.58 14.69
C GLU A 142 -3.48 -8.88 15.40
N THR A 143 -4.75 -9.26 15.35
CA THR A 143 -5.18 -10.52 15.93
C THR A 143 -4.64 -11.71 15.13
N GLN A 144 -4.58 -11.62 13.80
CA GLN A 144 -3.90 -12.59 12.94
C GLN A 144 -2.44 -12.78 13.37
N ILE A 145 -1.68 -11.67 13.52
CA ILE A 145 -0.27 -11.68 13.96
C ILE A 145 -0.15 -12.35 15.33
N LEU A 146 -0.96 -11.91 16.29
CA LEU A 146 -0.97 -12.47 17.65
C LEU A 146 -1.17 -13.98 17.66
N ILE A 147 -2.08 -14.49 16.84
CA ILE A 147 -2.33 -15.92 16.70
C ILE A 147 -1.14 -16.61 16.04
N ALA A 148 -0.59 -16.04 14.95
CA ALA A 148 0.48 -16.63 14.18
C ALA A 148 1.83 -16.68 14.92
N GLU A 149 2.10 -15.70 15.79
CA GLU A 149 3.27 -15.69 16.67
C GLU A 149 3.13 -16.66 17.87
N GLY A 150 1.91 -17.14 18.12
CA GLY A 150 1.61 -18.00 19.25
C GLY A 150 2.02 -19.46 19.04
N ASP A 151 2.23 -20.18 20.16
CA ASP A 151 2.64 -21.60 20.21
C ASP A 151 1.56 -22.60 19.74
N LYS A 152 0.39 -22.11 19.39
CA LYS A 152 -0.77 -22.91 18.94
C LYS A 152 -0.95 -22.87 17.41
N TYR A 153 -0.22 -21.99 16.75
CA TYR A 153 -0.23 -21.87 15.29
C TYR A 153 0.66 -22.94 14.66
N ILE A 154 0.18 -23.58 13.61
CA ILE A 154 0.95 -24.55 12.83
C ILE A 154 1.02 -24.06 11.39
N GLY A 155 2.22 -23.74 10.93
CA GLY A 155 2.47 -23.30 9.57
C GLY A 155 3.67 -22.38 9.49
N ALA A 156 4.08 -22.04 8.27
CA ALA A 156 5.06 -21.00 8.04
C ALA A 156 4.40 -19.64 8.30
N MET A 157 5.10 -18.77 9.02
CA MET A 157 4.64 -17.41 9.25
C MET A 157 4.66 -16.65 7.92
N ASP A 158 3.52 -16.12 7.52
CA ASP A 158 3.43 -15.22 6.36
C ASP A 158 3.92 -13.82 6.74
N THR A 159 5.07 -13.44 6.22
CA THR A 159 5.65 -12.12 6.47
C THR A 159 4.77 -10.97 5.97
N GLY A 160 3.90 -11.22 4.99
CA GLY A 160 2.94 -10.25 4.47
C GLY A 160 1.92 -9.75 5.50
N MET A 161 1.69 -10.50 6.59
CA MET A 161 0.76 -10.07 7.64
C MET A 161 1.19 -8.76 8.31
N TYR A 162 2.48 -8.54 8.52
CA TYR A 162 2.99 -7.29 9.08
C TYR A 162 2.82 -6.13 8.09
N TYR A 163 3.02 -6.40 6.81
CA TYR A 163 2.83 -5.39 5.77
C TYR A 163 1.37 -4.92 5.70
N ASN A 164 0.42 -5.85 5.74
CA ASN A 164 -1.01 -5.54 5.75
C ASN A 164 -1.42 -4.75 7.01
N ALA A 165 -0.92 -5.13 8.18
CA ALA A 165 -1.14 -4.39 9.42
C ALA A 165 -0.55 -2.97 9.34
N GLY A 166 0.65 -2.82 8.75
CA GLY A 166 1.28 -1.54 8.51
C GLY A 166 0.45 -0.63 7.59
N LEU A 167 -0.06 -1.17 6.48
CA LEU A 167 -0.93 -0.43 5.56
C LEU A 167 -2.24 -0.01 6.24
N ALA A 168 -2.86 -0.89 7.02
CA ALA A 168 -4.07 -0.57 7.77
C ALA A 168 -3.80 0.51 8.84
N ALA A 169 -2.64 0.47 9.49
CA ALA A 169 -2.22 1.47 10.46
C ALA A 169 -2.03 2.86 9.82
N ILE A 170 -1.33 2.96 8.69
CA ILE A 170 -1.18 4.25 7.97
C ILE A 170 -2.55 4.81 7.59
N ASN A 171 -3.40 3.99 6.96
CA ASN A 171 -4.69 4.44 6.48
C ASN A 171 -5.67 4.80 7.62
N SER A 172 -5.46 4.27 8.82
CA SER A 172 -6.19 4.67 10.03
C SER A 172 -5.57 5.88 10.76
N GLY A 173 -4.47 6.46 10.23
CA GLY A 173 -3.76 7.59 10.83
C GLY A 173 -2.79 7.21 11.96
N ASN A 174 -2.54 5.92 12.18
CA ASN A 174 -1.67 5.44 13.26
C ASN A 174 -0.23 5.20 12.79
N ASN A 175 0.45 6.29 12.41
CA ASN A 175 1.81 6.24 11.85
C ASN A 175 2.85 5.55 12.77
N ASN A 176 2.74 5.72 14.10
CA ASN A 176 3.67 5.07 15.04
C ASN A 176 3.57 3.55 15.00
N GLN A 177 2.36 3.03 14.82
CA GLN A 177 2.12 1.59 14.74
C GLN A 177 2.53 1.03 13.38
N ALA A 178 2.28 1.81 12.31
CA ALA A 178 2.74 1.50 10.96
C ALA A 178 4.26 1.32 10.89
N ILE A 179 5.03 2.24 11.48
CA ILE A 179 6.49 2.16 11.57
C ILE A 179 6.93 0.81 12.15
N LYS A 180 6.36 0.41 13.30
CA LYS A 180 6.71 -0.86 13.95
C LYS A 180 6.50 -2.08 13.03
N TYR A 181 5.39 -2.10 12.30
CA TYR A 181 5.10 -3.21 11.39
C TYR A 181 6.00 -3.20 10.15
N PHE A 182 6.30 -2.04 9.59
CA PHE A 182 7.20 -1.96 8.46
C PHE A 182 8.68 -2.21 8.85
N GLU A 183 9.10 -1.82 10.07
CA GLU A 183 10.39 -2.23 10.62
C GLU A 183 10.49 -3.76 10.70
N LYS A 184 9.41 -4.43 11.09
CA LYS A 184 9.35 -5.90 11.10
C LYS A 184 9.48 -6.49 9.70
N CYS A 185 8.82 -5.89 8.70
CA CYS A 185 8.98 -6.27 7.29
C CYS A 185 10.44 -6.08 6.82
N ALA A 186 11.06 -4.97 7.19
CA ALA A 186 12.46 -4.67 6.85
C ALA A 186 13.43 -5.67 7.48
N GLU A 187 13.27 -6.01 8.77
CA GLU A 187 14.05 -7.06 9.46
C GLU A 187 13.94 -8.41 8.73
N MET A 188 12.77 -8.75 8.25
CA MET A 188 12.49 -10.00 7.52
C MET A 188 12.85 -9.92 6.04
N LYS A 189 13.39 -8.79 5.57
CA LYS A 189 13.73 -8.52 4.16
C LYS A 189 12.55 -8.69 3.20
N TYR A 190 11.34 -8.45 3.68
CA TYR A 190 10.13 -8.56 2.90
C TYR A 190 9.95 -7.34 1.98
N LEU A 191 9.71 -7.54 0.69
CA LEU A 191 9.52 -6.51 -0.34
C LEU A 191 10.68 -5.50 -0.50
N GLY A 192 11.91 -5.88 -0.13
CA GLY A 192 13.11 -5.07 -0.39
C GLY A 192 13.03 -3.66 0.20
N ILE A 193 13.08 -2.63 -0.65
CA ILE A 193 13.06 -1.22 -0.23
C ILE A 193 11.67 -0.74 0.22
N THR A 194 10.59 -1.40 -0.18
CA THR A 194 9.21 -0.93 0.02
C THR A 194 8.87 -0.64 1.49
N PRO A 195 9.23 -1.48 2.48
CA PRO A 195 8.99 -1.15 3.90
C PRO A 195 9.69 0.12 4.36
N TYR A 196 10.90 0.38 3.87
CA TYR A 196 11.64 1.60 4.22
C TYR A 196 10.96 2.86 3.68
N TYR A 197 10.37 2.77 2.47
CA TYR A 197 9.54 3.86 1.94
C TYR A 197 8.32 4.12 2.85
N GLN A 198 7.63 3.08 3.28
CA GLN A 198 6.47 3.23 4.16
C GLN A 198 6.87 3.80 5.54
N ILE A 199 8.04 3.43 6.06
CA ILE A 199 8.60 4.03 7.30
C ILE A 199 8.89 5.52 7.08
N TYR A 200 9.52 5.88 5.96
CA TYR A 200 9.79 7.26 5.58
C TYR A 200 8.49 8.10 5.53
N GLU A 201 7.47 7.65 4.80
CA GLU A 201 6.18 8.32 4.71
C GLU A 201 5.48 8.44 6.08
N SER A 202 5.59 7.39 6.91
CA SER A 202 5.02 7.41 8.27
C SER A 202 5.70 8.46 9.15
N TYR A 203 7.03 8.64 9.06
CA TYR A 203 7.72 9.70 9.77
C TYR A 203 7.35 11.09 9.23
N LEU A 204 7.16 11.25 7.92
CA LEU A 204 6.62 12.50 7.36
C LEU A 204 5.21 12.79 7.89
N GLY A 205 4.36 11.78 7.98
CA GLY A 205 3.02 11.90 8.55
C GLY A 205 3.01 12.28 10.05
N LEU A 206 4.09 11.99 10.78
CA LEU A 206 4.31 12.44 12.16
C LEU A 206 4.97 13.83 12.24
N GLY A 207 5.38 14.43 11.11
CA GLY A 207 6.16 15.67 11.07
C GLY A 207 7.64 15.49 11.48
N ASP A 208 8.10 14.25 11.68
CA ASP A 208 9.49 13.93 12.05
C ASP A 208 10.38 13.82 10.79
N THR A 209 10.62 14.97 10.17
CA THR A 209 11.43 15.07 8.95
C THR A 209 12.87 14.60 9.14
N VAL A 210 13.41 14.71 10.37
CA VAL A 210 14.78 14.28 10.69
C VAL A 210 14.90 12.76 10.59
N LYS A 211 13.96 12.03 11.18
CA LYS A 211 13.96 10.57 11.09
C LYS A 211 13.62 10.09 9.68
N ALA A 212 12.68 10.74 9.00
CA ALA A 212 12.39 10.45 7.60
C ALA A 212 13.67 10.54 6.75
N GLU A 213 14.43 11.63 6.85
CA GLU A 213 15.67 11.80 6.12
C GLU A 213 16.74 10.77 6.51
N SER A 214 16.80 10.37 7.79
CA SER A 214 17.70 9.33 8.26
C SER A 214 17.45 7.98 7.58
N ILE A 215 16.18 7.62 7.37
CA ILE A 215 15.82 6.40 6.61
C ILE A 215 16.40 6.47 5.19
N LEU A 216 16.15 7.56 4.46
CA LEU A 216 16.70 7.71 3.09
C LEU A 216 18.22 7.59 3.04
N LYS A 217 18.92 8.21 3.99
CA LYS A 217 20.39 8.15 4.07
C LYS A 217 20.95 6.76 4.37
N SER A 218 20.17 5.89 5.02
CA SER A 218 20.59 4.51 5.34
C SER A 218 20.50 3.56 4.14
N LEU A 219 19.63 3.83 3.17
CA LEU A 219 19.33 2.91 2.08
C LEU A 219 20.53 2.49 1.22
N PRO A 220 21.46 3.38 0.82
CA PRO A 220 22.64 2.98 0.05
C PRO A 220 23.56 2.01 0.80
N THR A 221 23.56 2.07 2.14
CA THR A 221 24.34 1.15 2.98
C THR A 221 23.64 -0.21 3.13
N ILE A 222 22.30 -0.20 3.18
CA ILE A 222 21.51 -1.43 3.35
C ILE A 222 21.46 -2.23 2.04
N PHE A 223 21.49 -1.53 0.89
CA PHE A 223 21.31 -2.11 -0.44
C PHE A 223 22.45 -1.69 -1.41
N PRO A 224 23.72 -2.00 -1.12
CA PRO A 224 24.85 -1.46 -1.89
C PRO A 224 24.96 -2.02 -3.31
N ASP A 225 24.53 -3.25 -3.55
CA ASP A 225 24.78 -3.98 -4.80
C ASP A 225 23.53 -4.17 -5.68
N ASP A 226 22.38 -3.73 -5.22
CA ASP A 226 21.14 -3.93 -5.96
C ASP A 226 20.87 -2.74 -6.89
N LYS A 227 21.13 -2.95 -8.19
CA LYS A 227 20.89 -1.93 -9.23
C LYS A 227 19.42 -1.51 -9.31
N THR A 228 18.48 -2.42 -9.04
CA THR A 228 17.04 -2.11 -9.05
C THR A 228 16.70 -1.19 -7.90
N ILE A 229 17.36 -1.33 -6.76
CA ILE A 229 17.22 -0.47 -5.60
C ILE A 229 17.75 0.93 -5.87
N THR A 230 18.85 1.05 -6.62
CA THR A 230 19.35 2.37 -7.04
C THR A 230 18.28 3.14 -7.85
N LEU A 231 17.58 2.47 -8.76
CA LEU A 231 16.48 3.09 -9.52
C LEU A 231 15.28 3.43 -8.62
N GLN A 232 14.91 2.55 -7.69
CA GLN A 232 13.86 2.81 -6.70
C GLN A 232 14.22 3.97 -5.76
N LEU A 233 15.48 4.07 -5.38
CA LEU A 233 16.03 5.20 -4.60
C LEU A 233 15.93 6.52 -5.36
N ILE A 234 16.28 6.52 -6.64
CA ILE A 234 16.12 7.68 -7.51
C ILE A 234 14.67 8.12 -7.55
N ASP A 235 13.74 7.19 -7.79
CA ASP A 235 12.29 7.47 -7.80
C ASP A 235 11.80 8.03 -6.45
N LEU A 236 12.28 7.46 -5.35
CA LEU A 236 11.96 7.92 -4.00
C LEU A 236 12.46 9.34 -3.73
N TYR A 237 13.70 9.66 -4.10
CA TYR A 237 14.24 11.02 -3.96
C TYR A 237 13.49 12.03 -4.84
N ILE A 238 13.09 11.63 -6.05
CA ILE A 238 12.25 12.47 -6.94
C ILE A 238 10.91 12.77 -6.27
N LYS A 239 10.20 11.75 -5.80
CA LYS A 239 8.89 11.90 -5.11
C LYS A 239 8.99 12.74 -3.83
N SER A 240 10.13 12.70 -3.18
CA SER A 240 10.42 13.46 -1.95
C SER A 240 10.96 14.87 -2.21
N ASN A 241 11.02 15.32 -3.47
CA ASN A 241 11.62 16.60 -3.88
C ASN A 241 13.09 16.77 -3.44
N LYS A 242 13.82 15.67 -3.25
CA LYS A 242 15.25 15.64 -2.92
C LYS A 242 16.08 15.60 -4.21
N THR A 243 16.01 16.71 -4.97
CA THR A 243 16.57 16.80 -6.33
C THR A 243 18.07 16.53 -6.39
N ASP A 244 18.86 17.11 -5.48
CA ASP A 244 20.32 16.97 -5.49
C ASP A 244 20.76 15.53 -5.19
N GLU A 245 20.09 14.86 -4.23
CA GLU A 245 20.32 13.46 -3.91
C GLU A 245 19.96 12.55 -5.07
N ALA A 246 18.82 12.79 -5.71
CA ALA A 246 18.42 12.02 -6.89
C ALA A 246 19.42 12.16 -8.03
N LEU A 247 19.86 13.37 -8.37
CA LEU A 247 20.88 13.63 -9.39
C LEU A 247 22.22 12.94 -9.08
N LYS A 248 22.63 12.93 -7.80
CA LYS A 248 23.82 12.20 -7.37
C LYS A 248 23.71 10.71 -7.64
N HIS A 249 22.58 10.09 -7.31
CA HIS A 249 22.36 8.67 -7.56
C HIS A 249 22.19 8.35 -9.04
N ILE A 250 21.54 9.22 -9.82
CA ILE A 250 21.45 9.10 -11.28
C ILE A 250 22.85 9.13 -11.90
N LYS A 251 23.76 10.00 -11.43
CA LYS A 251 25.14 10.05 -11.92
C LYS A 251 25.85 8.71 -11.70
N ILE A 252 25.74 8.13 -10.52
CA ILE A 252 26.33 6.81 -10.21
C ILE A 252 25.71 5.72 -11.08
N ALA A 253 24.38 5.75 -11.26
CA ALA A 253 23.68 4.77 -12.10
C ALA A 253 24.13 4.86 -13.57
N LYS A 254 24.36 6.07 -14.10
CA LYS A 254 24.88 6.28 -15.48
C LYS A 254 26.30 5.74 -15.67
N GLU A 255 27.16 5.79 -14.64
CA GLU A 255 28.50 5.18 -14.68
C GLU A 255 28.42 3.65 -14.82
N THR A 256 27.35 3.04 -14.24
CA THR A 256 27.14 1.59 -14.26
C THR A 256 26.38 1.12 -15.51
N ASP A 257 25.47 1.95 -16.02
CA ASP A 257 24.68 1.69 -17.22
C ASP A 257 24.56 2.95 -18.10
N PRO A 258 25.61 3.27 -18.89
CA PRO A 258 25.66 4.49 -19.69
C PRO A 258 24.72 4.47 -20.92
N THR A 259 24.06 3.35 -21.18
CA THR A 259 23.10 3.20 -22.30
C THR A 259 21.65 3.28 -21.87
N ASN A 260 21.37 3.48 -20.60
CA ASN A 260 20.03 3.57 -20.04
C ASN A 260 19.44 4.98 -20.28
N SER A 261 18.68 5.15 -21.35
CA SER A 261 18.06 6.43 -21.74
C SER A 261 17.17 7.01 -20.64
N THR A 262 16.54 6.17 -19.82
CA THR A 262 15.65 6.61 -18.72
C THR A 262 16.40 7.40 -17.64
N LEU A 263 17.67 7.08 -17.37
CA LEU A 263 18.49 7.82 -16.40
C LEU A 263 18.80 9.25 -16.89
N TYR A 264 19.08 9.39 -18.18
CA TYR A 264 19.30 10.70 -18.80
C TYR A 264 18.01 11.50 -18.87
N PHE A 265 16.90 10.87 -19.22
CA PHE A 265 15.57 11.49 -19.18
C PHE A 265 15.24 12.01 -17.77
N ALA A 266 15.40 11.18 -16.75
CA ALA A 266 15.12 11.57 -15.37
C ALA A 266 15.96 12.77 -14.92
N ALA A 267 17.28 12.75 -15.20
CA ALA A 267 18.17 13.88 -14.91
C ALA A 267 17.74 15.16 -15.65
N GLY A 268 17.40 15.03 -16.93
CA GLY A 268 16.97 16.15 -17.76
C GLY A 268 15.70 16.80 -17.26
N ILE A 269 14.69 16.03 -16.87
CA ILE A 269 13.44 16.56 -16.27
C ILE A 269 13.72 17.24 -14.93
N MET A 270 14.61 16.70 -14.11
CA MET A 270 14.97 17.30 -12.83
C MET A 270 15.69 18.63 -13.01
N TYR A 271 16.61 18.74 -13.97
CA TYR A 271 17.25 19.99 -14.32
C TYR A 271 16.26 21.00 -14.91
N LEU A 272 15.32 20.54 -15.77
CA LEU A 272 14.28 21.38 -16.33
C LEU A 272 13.39 22.00 -15.22
N ASN A 273 12.95 21.18 -14.27
CA ASN A 273 12.13 21.63 -13.13
C ASN A 273 12.90 22.58 -12.19
N SER A 274 14.24 22.50 -12.20
CA SER A 274 15.12 23.38 -11.42
C SER A 274 15.56 24.62 -12.21
N SER A 275 14.99 24.86 -13.40
CA SER A 275 15.34 25.95 -14.33
C SER A 275 16.82 25.92 -14.78
N LYS A 276 17.49 24.78 -14.69
CA LYS A 276 18.83 24.52 -15.20
C LYS A 276 18.72 24.02 -16.64
N TYR A 277 18.40 24.96 -17.55
CA TYR A 277 17.98 24.59 -18.91
C TYR A 277 19.10 24.02 -19.77
N ASP A 278 20.35 24.45 -19.57
CA ASP A 278 21.48 23.93 -20.33
C ASP A 278 21.79 22.48 -19.98
N GLU A 279 21.80 22.17 -18.70
CA GLU A 279 21.97 20.80 -18.22
C GLU A 279 20.79 19.91 -18.62
N ALA A 280 19.56 20.46 -18.60
CA ALA A 280 18.37 19.75 -19.06
C ALA A 280 18.48 19.39 -20.56
N ILE A 281 18.92 20.32 -21.38
CA ILE A 281 19.12 20.13 -22.83
C ILE A 281 20.17 19.04 -23.08
N GLU A 282 21.30 19.07 -22.38
CA GLU A 282 22.37 18.07 -22.52
C GLU A 282 21.83 16.66 -22.20
N GLU A 283 21.19 16.50 -21.06
CA GLU A 283 20.69 15.21 -20.60
C GLU A 283 19.54 14.66 -21.47
N LEU A 284 18.59 15.51 -21.85
CA LEU A 284 17.48 15.10 -22.72
C LEU A 284 17.93 14.77 -24.13
N THR A 285 18.92 15.51 -24.65
CA THR A 285 19.57 15.18 -25.93
C THR A 285 20.17 13.79 -25.88
N LYS A 286 20.89 13.46 -24.81
CA LYS A 286 21.48 12.13 -24.63
C LYS A 286 20.42 11.02 -24.53
N SER A 287 19.31 11.30 -23.83
CA SER A 287 18.17 10.36 -23.76
C SER A 287 17.61 10.05 -25.15
N ILE A 288 17.40 11.07 -25.99
CA ILE A 288 16.87 10.93 -27.36
C ILE A 288 17.87 10.24 -28.29
N GLU A 289 19.16 10.53 -28.17
CA GLU A 289 20.20 9.80 -28.94
C GLU A 289 20.16 8.29 -28.68
N LEU A 290 19.90 7.88 -27.43
CA LEU A 290 19.79 6.49 -27.04
C LEU A 290 18.44 5.86 -27.44
N THR A 291 17.37 6.63 -27.34
CA THR A 291 16.01 6.14 -27.66
C THR A 291 15.18 7.29 -28.31
N PRO A 292 15.18 7.41 -29.62
CA PRO A 292 14.62 8.57 -30.34
C PRO A 292 13.09 8.72 -30.26
N ASP A 293 12.36 7.59 -30.19
CA ASP A 293 10.90 7.57 -30.32
C ASP A 293 10.18 7.51 -28.97
N VAL A 294 10.64 8.35 -28.01
CA VAL A 294 10.00 8.50 -26.71
C VAL A 294 9.36 9.89 -26.63
N TYR A 295 8.02 9.92 -26.56
CA TYR A 295 7.23 11.18 -26.47
C TYR A 295 7.75 12.11 -25.39
N ASP A 296 7.88 11.60 -24.14
CA ASP A 296 8.23 12.43 -22.99
C ASP A 296 9.62 13.07 -23.11
N ALA A 297 10.58 12.37 -23.70
CA ALA A 297 11.93 12.90 -23.92
C ALA A 297 11.93 14.00 -25.01
N GLN A 298 11.22 13.78 -26.12
CA GLN A 298 11.06 14.77 -27.19
C GLN A 298 10.34 16.02 -26.69
N TYR A 299 9.22 15.86 -25.99
CA TYR A 299 8.49 16.96 -25.38
C TYR A 299 9.35 17.72 -24.36
N GLY A 300 10.04 16.99 -23.48
CA GLY A 300 10.92 17.55 -22.46
C GLY A 300 12.05 18.42 -23.07
N LEU A 301 12.69 17.94 -24.12
CA LEU A 301 13.76 18.70 -24.80
C LEU A 301 13.22 19.94 -25.49
N GLY A 302 12.07 19.85 -26.16
CA GLY A 302 11.38 21.01 -26.74
C GLY A 302 11.02 22.03 -25.67
N ALA A 303 10.46 21.57 -24.52
CA ALA A 303 10.13 22.42 -23.38
C ALA A 303 11.36 23.10 -22.78
N ALA A 304 12.50 22.41 -22.69
CA ALA A 304 13.74 22.97 -22.18
C ALA A 304 14.23 24.14 -23.06
N TYR A 305 14.19 24.00 -24.39
CA TYR A 305 14.51 25.09 -25.31
C TYR A 305 13.52 26.26 -25.22
N ILE A 306 12.21 25.98 -25.11
CA ILE A 306 11.18 27.02 -24.95
C ILE A 306 11.42 27.82 -23.67
N ASN A 307 11.61 27.12 -22.54
CA ASN A 307 11.79 27.78 -21.25
C ASN A 307 13.11 28.58 -21.20
N LYS A 308 14.21 28.05 -21.76
CA LYS A 308 15.48 28.76 -21.89
C LYS A 308 15.29 30.07 -22.70
N ALA A 309 14.66 29.99 -23.86
CA ALA A 309 14.40 31.15 -24.68
C ALA A 309 13.49 32.16 -23.97
N SER A 310 12.46 31.69 -23.26
CA SER A 310 11.58 32.56 -22.46
C SER A 310 12.36 33.33 -21.39
N ASP A 311 13.25 32.66 -20.68
CA ASP A 311 14.14 33.33 -19.69
C ASP A 311 15.08 34.35 -20.35
N MET A 312 15.60 34.04 -21.55
CA MET A 312 16.41 34.96 -22.33
C MET A 312 15.60 36.20 -22.77
N PHE A 313 14.34 36.07 -23.19
CA PHE A 313 13.44 37.18 -23.50
C PHE A 313 13.19 38.06 -22.27
N VAL A 314 12.97 37.46 -21.09
CA VAL A 314 12.80 38.23 -19.85
C VAL A 314 14.06 39.07 -19.56
N LYS A 315 15.23 38.45 -19.64
CA LYS A 315 16.53 39.15 -19.42
C LYS A 315 16.80 40.21 -20.47
N ALA A 316 16.44 39.98 -21.74
CA ALA A 316 16.60 40.97 -22.80
C ALA A 316 15.81 42.26 -22.52
N ASN A 317 14.61 42.15 -21.93
CA ASN A 317 13.77 43.32 -21.61
C ASN A 317 14.39 44.28 -20.56
N GLU A 318 15.42 43.85 -19.85
CA GLU A 318 16.16 44.68 -18.90
C GLU A 318 17.29 45.48 -19.57
N ILE A 319 17.57 45.23 -20.86
CA ILE A 319 18.65 45.86 -21.62
C ILE A 319 18.20 47.22 -22.16
N MET A 320 18.83 48.30 -21.71
CA MET A 320 18.53 49.67 -22.14
C MET A 320 19.12 50.02 -23.50
N ASP A 321 20.23 49.40 -23.88
CA ASP A 321 20.90 49.67 -25.17
C ASP A 321 20.12 48.98 -26.30
N VAL A 322 19.66 49.77 -27.28
CA VAL A 322 18.78 49.30 -28.36
C VAL A 322 19.45 48.20 -29.21
N LYS A 323 20.74 48.32 -29.48
CA LYS A 323 21.47 47.34 -30.28
C LYS A 323 21.62 46.01 -29.50
N LYS A 324 22.05 46.09 -28.27
CA LYS A 324 22.20 44.92 -27.41
C LYS A 324 20.87 44.24 -27.14
N TYR A 325 19.78 45.01 -26.99
CA TYR A 325 18.42 44.47 -26.87
C TYR A 325 18.06 43.67 -28.12
N SER A 326 18.27 44.25 -29.33
CA SER A 326 17.97 43.56 -30.58
C SER A 326 18.78 42.27 -30.73
N ASP A 327 20.09 42.33 -30.46
CA ASP A 327 20.97 41.17 -30.53
C ASP A 327 20.52 40.07 -29.55
N ALA A 328 20.14 40.42 -28.32
CA ALA A 328 19.62 39.48 -27.30
C ALA A 328 18.27 38.83 -27.70
N ILE A 329 17.37 39.61 -28.31
CA ILE A 329 16.11 39.08 -28.85
C ILE A 329 16.35 38.11 -30.00
N ASP A 330 17.31 38.40 -30.89
CA ASP A 330 17.64 37.52 -32.00
C ASP A 330 18.26 36.18 -31.49
N GLU A 331 19.13 36.23 -30.47
CA GLU A 331 19.65 35.04 -29.79
C GLU A 331 18.53 34.22 -29.15
N ALA A 332 17.61 34.85 -28.43
CA ALA A 332 16.48 34.16 -27.81
C ALA A 332 15.57 33.48 -28.85
N ASN A 333 15.29 34.19 -29.98
CA ASN A 333 14.55 33.61 -31.09
C ASN A 333 15.26 32.41 -31.72
N ALA A 334 16.59 32.42 -31.85
CA ALA A 334 17.35 31.31 -32.35
C ALA A 334 17.28 30.08 -31.42
N VAL A 335 17.31 30.30 -30.11
CA VAL A 335 17.12 29.24 -29.12
C VAL A 335 15.69 28.69 -29.17
N TYR A 336 14.70 29.58 -29.30
CA TYR A 336 13.30 29.19 -29.40
C TYR A 336 13.03 28.31 -30.63
N ALA A 337 13.64 28.65 -31.77
CA ALA A 337 13.50 27.87 -33.01
C ALA A 337 14.03 26.46 -32.89
N LYS A 338 15.01 26.22 -32.01
CA LYS A 338 15.53 24.86 -31.75
C LYS A 338 14.52 23.91 -31.12
N ALA A 339 13.49 24.44 -30.47
CA ALA A 339 12.43 23.63 -29.90
C ALA A 339 11.55 22.91 -30.92
N LEU A 340 11.43 23.52 -32.13
CA LEU A 340 10.44 23.12 -33.13
C LEU A 340 10.53 21.64 -33.54
N PRO A 341 11.68 21.09 -33.96
CA PRO A 341 11.75 19.69 -34.42
C PRO A 341 11.37 18.69 -33.33
N TYR A 342 11.68 18.99 -32.08
CA TYR A 342 11.36 18.13 -30.95
C TYR A 342 9.88 18.16 -30.60
N MET A 343 9.24 19.33 -30.63
CA MET A 343 7.80 19.45 -30.46
C MET A 343 7.00 18.84 -31.62
N GLU A 344 7.48 18.98 -32.85
CA GLU A 344 6.88 18.31 -34.02
C GLU A 344 6.96 16.77 -33.85
N LYS A 345 8.11 16.25 -33.40
CA LYS A 345 8.27 14.81 -33.16
C LYS A 345 7.41 14.33 -31.97
N ALA A 346 7.33 15.09 -30.92
CA ALA A 346 6.43 14.79 -29.80
C ALA A 346 4.97 14.73 -30.26
N HIS A 347 4.51 15.68 -31.06
CA HIS A 347 3.16 15.65 -31.62
C HIS A 347 2.94 14.48 -32.59
N GLU A 348 3.94 14.11 -33.40
CA GLU A 348 3.88 12.89 -34.24
C GLU A 348 3.67 11.63 -33.39
N LEU A 349 4.40 11.52 -32.25
CA LEU A 349 4.31 10.38 -31.33
C LEU A 349 3.02 10.34 -30.53
N ASN A 350 2.47 11.52 -30.16
CA ASN A 350 1.19 11.65 -29.46
C ASN A 350 0.34 12.79 -30.04
N PRO A 351 -0.41 12.56 -31.12
CA PRO A 351 -1.18 13.60 -31.82
C PRO A 351 -2.35 14.19 -31.00
N GLN A 352 -2.74 13.58 -29.90
CA GLN A 352 -3.86 14.04 -29.06
C GLN A 352 -3.40 14.88 -27.86
N ASP A 353 -2.11 15.04 -27.66
CA ASP A 353 -1.61 15.82 -26.52
C ASP A 353 -1.79 17.32 -26.73
N VAL A 354 -2.66 17.89 -25.93
CA VAL A 354 -3.01 19.33 -25.97
C VAL A 354 -1.82 20.23 -25.61
N TYR A 355 -0.91 19.78 -24.76
CA TYR A 355 0.25 20.58 -24.35
C TYR A 355 1.27 20.71 -25.46
N ALA A 356 1.57 19.60 -26.16
CA ALA A 356 2.43 19.63 -27.34
C ALA A 356 1.81 20.51 -28.47
N MET A 357 0.50 20.36 -28.69
CA MET A 357 -0.23 21.16 -29.69
C MET A 357 -0.20 22.66 -29.37
N ARG A 358 -0.39 23.06 -28.11
CA ARG A 358 -0.30 24.48 -27.69
C ARG A 358 1.11 25.01 -27.83
N SER A 359 2.12 24.21 -27.48
CA SER A 359 3.53 24.60 -27.70
C SER A 359 3.84 24.79 -29.18
N LEU A 360 3.35 23.90 -30.04
CA LEU A 360 3.50 24.06 -31.50
C LEU A 360 2.76 25.26 -32.03
N GLN A 361 1.55 25.54 -31.55
CA GLN A 361 0.80 26.75 -31.96
C GLN A 361 1.61 28.01 -31.70
N GLU A 362 2.22 28.15 -30.52
CA GLU A 362 3.05 29.30 -30.19
C GLU A 362 4.34 29.31 -31.01
N LEU A 363 5.02 28.17 -31.19
CA LEU A 363 6.22 28.08 -32.02
C LEU A 363 5.94 28.51 -33.48
N TYR A 364 4.89 27.97 -34.09
CA TYR A 364 4.52 28.34 -35.46
C TYR A 364 4.15 29.82 -35.59
N TYR A 365 3.44 30.37 -34.60
CA TYR A 365 3.12 31.83 -34.58
C TYR A 365 4.39 32.68 -34.55
N ARG A 366 5.31 32.42 -33.62
CA ARG A 366 6.56 33.19 -33.47
C ARG A 366 7.50 33.02 -34.67
N LEU A 367 7.56 31.84 -35.23
CA LEU A 367 8.39 31.52 -36.38
C LEU A 367 7.71 31.90 -37.72
N LYS A 368 6.55 32.56 -37.69
CA LYS A 368 5.77 33.05 -38.86
C LYS A 368 5.39 31.92 -39.83
N GLN A 369 5.19 30.69 -39.34
CA GLN A 369 4.73 29.54 -40.11
C GLN A 369 3.19 29.48 -40.14
N THR A 370 2.58 30.42 -40.87
CA THR A 370 1.12 30.70 -40.82
C THR A 370 0.27 29.48 -41.15
N ASP A 371 0.64 28.68 -42.15
CA ASP A 371 -0.14 27.52 -42.57
C ASP A 371 -0.17 26.44 -41.49
N LYS A 372 0.98 26.15 -40.88
CA LYS A 372 1.09 25.17 -39.76
C LYS A 372 0.39 25.71 -38.51
N TYR A 373 0.47 27.00 -38.23
CA TYR A 373 -0.27 27.64 -37.15
C TYR A 373 -1.79 27.42 -37.29
N ASN A 374 -2.34 27.69 -38.48
CA ASN A 374 -3.77 27.54 -38.72
C ASN A 374 -4.21 26.08 -38.61
N ALA A 375 -3.40 25.14 -39.10
CA ALA A 375 -3.68 23.70 -39.01
C ALA A 375 -3.73 23.23 -37.57
N ILE A 376 -2.71 23.54 -36.74
CA ILE A 376 -2.66 23.12 -35.33
C ILE A 376 -3.75 23.80 -34.50
N LYS A 377 -4.09 25.04 -34.80
CA LYS A 377 -5.20 25.78 -34.14
C LYS A 377 -6.53 25.07 -34.39
N ALA A 378 -6.83 24.70 -35.65
CA ALA A 378 -8.04 23.98 -35.99
C ALA A 378 -8.10 22.61 -35.31
N ALA A 379 -6.97 21.92 -35.18
CA ALA A 379 -6.87 20.65 -34.47
C ALA A 379 -7.14 20.81 -32.95
N LEU A 380 -6.62 21.84 -32.31
CA LEU A 380 -6.91 22.18 -30.90
C LEU A 380 -8.40 22.45 -30.68
N GLU A 381 -9.03 23.27 -31.54
CA GLU A 381 -10.46 23.58 -31.44
C GLU A 381 -11.35 22.32 -31.60
N ALA A 382 -10.87 21.31 -32.33
CA ALA A 382 -11.57 20.04 -32.46
C ALA A 382 -11.46 19.15 -31.22
N VAL A 383 -10.36 19.24 -30.47
CA VAL A 383 -10.16 18.52 -29.21
C VAL A 383 -10.96 19.16 -28.08
N ASP A 384 -10.97 20.49 -27.98
CA ASP A 384 -11.70 21.24 -26.93
C ASP A 384 -13.25 21.10 -27.02
N LYS A 385 -13.76 20.63 -28.18
CA LYS A 385 -15.20 20.38 -28.42
C LYS A 385 -15.68 18.97 -28.04
N LYS A 386 -14.76 18.09 -27.67
CA LYS A 386 -15.06 16.71 -27.23
C LYS A 386 -15.06 16.61 -25.71
#